data_f5c48fa15ea6976c8eb9dfe951d9e1d4
#
_entry.id   f5c48fa15ea6976c8eb9dfe951d9e1d4
#
_cell.length_a   1.000
_cell.length_b   1.000
_cell.length_c   1.000
_cell.angle_alpha   90.00
_cell.angle_beta   90.00
_cell.angle_gamma   90.00
#
_symmetry.space_group_name_H-M   'P 1'
#
loop_
_entity.id
_entity.type
_entity.pdbx_description
1 polymer ?
#
loop_
_entity_poly.entity_id
_entity_poly.type
_entity_poly.pdbx_seq_one_letter_code
_entity_poly.pdbx_strand_id
1 'polypeptide(L)'
;MSQEIEIGLGKKGRLGYALDDVAIVPSRRTRDPEDVSTSWQIDAYEFDVPVIGAPMDSVTSPATAIAMGKMGALGVLDLEGLWTRYEDPTSLLDEIAGLPAEEATTRIQQIYAEPVKPELITQRLHEIRNAGVTVAGALSPQRTQQFYSTVVDAGVDLFVIRGTVVSAEHVSSGQEPLNLKKFIYDLDVPVIVGGASNYTAALHLMRTGAAGVLVGFGGGAVSATRQTIGVQAPMATAIADVAEARRDYMDESGGRYVQVIACLLYTSDA
;
A
#
# COMPACT_ATOMS: atom_id res chain seq x y z
N MET A 1 2.65 -26.62 -11.39
CA MET A 1 1.19 -26.71 -11.68
C MET A 1 0.49 -26.60 -10.34
N SER A 2 -0.32 -25.55 -10.13
CA SER A 2 -1.13 -25.41 -8.92
C SER A 2 -2.18 -26.54 -8.90
N GLN A 3 -2.27 -27.26 -7.79
CA GLN A 3 -3.27 -28.31 -7.63
C GLN A 3 -4.67 -27.66 -7.54
N GLU A 4 -5.48 -27.85 -8.59
CA GLU A 4 -6.90 -27.47 -8.53
C GLU A 4 -7.63 -28.42 -7.59
N ILE A 5 -8.44 -27.84 -6.72
CA ILE A 5 -9.27 -28.56 -5.75
C ILE A 5 -10.74 -28.33 -6.12
N GLU A 6 -11.52 -29.38 -6.20
CA GLU A 6 -12.96 -29.28 -6.37
C GLU A 6 -13.60 -28.90 -5.04
N ILE A 7 -14.26 -27.74 -4.98
CA ILE A 7 -14.93 -27.22 -3.78
C ILE A 7 -16.38 -27.70 -3.73
N GLY A 8 -16.96 -27.97 -4.88
CA GLY A 8 -18.34 -28.44 -5.05
C GLY A 8 -18.66 -28.54 -6.52
N LEU A 9 -19.84 -29.05 -6.87
CA LEU A 9 -20.22 -29.31 -8.26
C LEU A 9 -20.02 -28.08 -9.16
N GLY A 10 -19.06 -28.19 -10.08
CA GLY A 10 -18.73 -27.11 -11.02
C GLY A 10 -18.00 -25.92 -10.42
N LYS A 11 -17.52 -26.01 -9.19
CA LYS A 11 -16.70 -24.97 -8.53
C LYS A 11 -15.32 -25.54 -8.17
N LYS A 12 -14.30 -24.87 -8.67
CA LYS A 12 -12.90 -25.21 -8.39
C LYS A 12 -12.21 -24.05 -7.68
N GLY A 13 -11.21 -24.39 -6.90
CA GLY A 13 -10.31 -23.48 -6.24
C GLY A 13 -8.89 -24.02 -6.28
N ARG A 14 -7.96 -23.27 -5.73
CA ARG A 14 -6.61 -23.77 -5.47
C ARG A 14 -6.24 -23.57 -4.02
N LEU A 15 -5.35 -24.39 -3.51
CA LEU A 15 -4.79 -24.21 -2.20
C LEU A 15 -3.91 -22.94 -2.19
N GLY A 16 -4.15 -22.05 -1.22
CA GLY A 16 -3.33 -20.88 -0.97
C GLY A 16 -2.68 -20.98 0.40
N TYR A 17 -1.48 -20.41 0.54
CA TYR A 17 -0.68 -20.44 1.75
C TYR A 17 -0.54 -19.03 2.33
N ALA A 18 -0.77 -18.89 3.62
CA ALA A 18 -0.37 -17.71 4.38
C ALA A 18 1.14 -17.73 4.66
N LEU A 19 1.70 -16.65 5.20
CA LEU A 19 3.14 -16.61 5.53
C LEU A 19 3.49 -17.59 6.66
N ASP A 20 2.55 -17.83 7.56
CA ASP A 20 2.71 -18.78 8.67
C ASP A 20 2.70 -20.26 8.22
N ASP A 21 2.23 -20.54 7.00
CA ASP A 21 2.19 -21.87 6.42
C ASP A 21 3.48 -22.27 5.70
N VAL A 22 4.44 -21.34 5.55
CA VAL A 22 5.65 -21.53 4.75
C VAL A 22 6.90 -21.14 5.54
N ALA A 23 8.03 -21.75 5.18
CA ALA A 23 9.33 -21.41 5.71
C ALA A 23 10.36 -21.31 4.59
N ILE A 24 11.38 -20.46 4.80
CA ILE A 24 12.52 -20.37 3.89
C ILE A 24 13.47 -21.52 4.19
N VAL A 25 13.71 -22.36 3.18
CA VAL A 25 14.69 -23.45 3.29
C VAL A 25 16.04 -22.96 2.75
N PRO A 26 17.13 -23.09 3.52
CA PRO A 26 18.46 -22.72 3.07
C PRO A 26 18.84 -23.39 1.76
N SER A 27 19.44 -22.61 0.85
CA SER A 27 19.92 -23.11 -0.44
C SER A 27 21.36 -23.65 -0.32
N ARG A 28 21.87 -24.19 -1.43
CA ARG A 28 23.25 -24.71 -1.51
C ARG A 28 24.33 -23.64 -1.28
N ARG A 29 24.05 -22.41 -1.61
CA ARG A 29 24.98 -21.28 -1.43
C ARG A 29 24.51 -20.41 -0.29
N THR A 30 25.40 -20.13 0.64
CA THR A 30 25.22 -19.16 1.72
C THR A 30 26.16 -17.97 1.49
N ARG A 31 25.87 -16.85 2.10
CA ARG A 31 26.71 -15.65 2.19
C ARG A 31 26.76 -15.20 3.62
N ASP A 32 27.82 -14.54 3.98
CA ASP A 32 27.87 -13.88 5.27
C ASP A 32 26.88 -12.70 5.28
N PRO A 33 26.18 -12.43 6.38
CA PRO A 33 25.18 -11.36 6.44
C PRO A 33 25.72 -10.00 6.00
N GLU A 34 26.98 -9.72 6.27
CA GLU A 34 27.68 -8.47 5.93
C GLU A 34 27.86 -8.28 4.41
N ASP A 35 27.86 -9.39 3.65
CA ASP A 35 27.96 -9.38 2.19
C ASP A 35 26.61 -9.23 1.49
N VAL A 36 25.51 -9.11 2.24
CA VAL A 36 24.15 -9.00 1.70
C VAL A 36 23.69 -7.56 1.74
N SER A 37 23.51 -6.94 0.58
CA SER A 37 22.83 -5.65 0.48
C SER A 37 21.32 -5.83 0.61
N THR A 38 20.68 -5.05 1.47
CA THR A 38 19.23 -4.93 1.60
C THR A 38 18.68 -3.70 0.89
N SER A 39 19.55 -2.91 0.25
CA SER A 39 19.15 -1.71 -0.47
C SER A 39 18.20 -2.04 -1.63
N TRP A 40 17.27 -1.14 -1.88
CA TRP A 40 16.31 -1.24 -2.96
C TRP A 40 16.07 0.13 -3.59
N GLN A 41 15.55 0.13 -4.82
CA GLN A 41 15.32 1.34 -5.58
C GLN A 41 13.92 1.31 -6.18
N ILE A 42 13.25 2.46 -6.17
CA ILE A 42 12.03 2.70 -6.93
C ILE A 42 12.17 3.99 -7.73
N ASP A 43 12.17 3.88 -9.05
CA ASP A 43 12.52 4.97 -9.95
C ASP A 43 13.88 5.58 -9.58
N ALA A 44 13.96 6.87 -9.29
CA ALA A 44 15.19 7.59 -8.91
C ALA A 44 15.49 7.54 -7.39
N TYR A 45 14.64 6.93 -6.58
CA TYR A 45 14.76 6.92 -5.12
C TYR A 45 15.37 5.62 -4.63
N GLU A 46 16.43 5.72 -3.83
CA GLU A 46 17.14 4.61 -3.21
C GLU A 46 16.91 4.57 -1.71
N PHE A 47 16.84 3.36 -1.15
CA PHE A 47 16.61 3.11 0.27
C PHE A 47 17.53 1.99 0.76
N ASP A 48 18.06 2.13 1.97
CA ASP A 48 18.96 1.13 2.58
C ASP A 48 18.20 -0.07 3.15
N VAL A 49 16.95 0.17 3.59
CA VAL A 49 16.13 -0.80 4.31
C VAL A 49 14.85 -1.08 3.52
N PRO A 50 14.55 -2.35 3.15
CA PRO A 50 13.39 -2.71 2.34
C PRO A 50 12.10 -2.78 3.19
N VAL A 51 11.84 -1.71 3.94
CA VAL A 51 10.65 -1.58 4.79
C VAL A 51 9.93 -0.28 4.47
N ILE A 52 8.61 -0.38 4.32
CA ILE A 52 7.72 0.76 4.10
C ILE A 52 6.76 0.85 5.28
N GLY A 53 6.71 2.01 5.94
CA GLY A 53 5.68 2.33 6.93
C GLY A 53 4.32 2.45 6.27
N ALA A 54 3.37 1.64 6.75
CA ALA A 54 2.03 1.61 6.19
C ALA A 54 1.32 2.97 6.37
N PRO A 55 0.55 3.44 5.37
CA PRO A 55 -0.23 4.67 5.46
C PRO A 55 -1.46 4.48 6.34
N MET A 56 -1.24 4.49 7.63
CA MET A 56 -2.25 4.35 8.68
C MET A 56 -1.90 5.27 9.85
N ASP A 57 -2.88 5.93 10.45
CA ASP A 57 -2.66 6.86 11.56
C ASP A 57 -1.99 6.23 12.78
N SER A 58 -2.26 4.94 13.02
CA SER A 58 -1.63 4.16 14.10
C SER A 58 -0.17 3.75 13.81
N VAL A 59 0.33 3.92 12.59
CA VAL A 59 1.66 3.48 12.15
C VAL A 59 2.53 4.65 11.73
N THR A 60 2.04 5.48 10.80
CA THR A 60 2.84 6.52 10.16
C THR A 60 2.27 7.91 10.41
N SER A 61 2.87 8.61 11.37
CA SER A 61 2.75 10.06 11.54
C SER A 61 3.81 10.79 10.70
N PRO A 62 3.75 12.12 10.53
CA PRO A 62 4.86 12.88 9.95
C PRO A 62 6.20 12.63 10.66
N ALA A 63 6.20 12.58 11.99
CA ALA A 63 7.39 12.30 12.78
C ALA A 63 7.94 10.88 12.54
N THR A 64 7.06 9.88 12.45
CA THR A 64 7.46 8.50 12.13
C THR A 64 8.02 8.39 10.70
N ALA A 65 7.39 9.05 9.73
CA ALA A 65 7.89 9.08 8.35
C ALA A 65 9.31 9.68 8.29
N ILE A 66 9.54 10.78 9.00
CA ILE A 66 10.87 11.40 9.12
C ILE A 66 11.88 10.46 9.79
N ALA A 67 11.50 9.80 10.87
CA ALA A 67 12.38 8.87 11.57
C ALA A 67 12.76 7.68 10.66
N MET A 68 11.80 7.10 9.96
CA MET A 68 12.03 6.02 9.00
C MET A 68 12.94 6.46 7.86
N GLY A 69 12.70 7.63 7.28
CA GLY A 69 13.56 8.18 6.22
C GLY A 69 15.00 8.37 6.66
N LYS A 70 15.24 8.86 7.89
CA LYS A 70 16.58 8.98 8.47
C LYS A 70 17.28 7.65 8.72
N MET A 71 16.52 6.56 8.85
CA MET A 71 17.04 5.19 8.99
C MET A 71 17.20 4.48 7.63
N GLY A 72 17.00 5.17 6.51
CA GLY A 72 17.10 4.58 5.18
C GLY A 72 15.87 3.76 4.75
N ALA A 73 14.74 3.88 5.45
CA ALA A 73 13.46 3.28 5.10
C ALA A 73 12.49 4.33 4.52
N LEU A 74 11.29 3.94 4.12
CA LEU A 74 10.25 4.83 3.60
C LEU A 74 9.04 4.87 4.53
N GLY A 75 8.63 6.05 5.00
CA GLY A 75 7.34 6.25 5.63
C GLY A 75 6.32 6.81 4.65
N VAL A 76 5.15 6.19 4.54
CA VAL A 76 4.04 6.67 3.69
C VAL A 76 2.95 7.26 4.58
N LEU A 77 2.67 8.56 4.42
CA LEU A 77 1.63 9.23 5.18
C LEU A 77 0.24 8.95 4.59
N ASP A 78 -0.75 8.65 5.43
CA ASP A 78 -2.15 8.62 5.02
C ASP A 78 -2.67 10.05 4.86
N LEU A 79 -2.95 10.45 3.62
CA LEU A 79 -3.46 11.78 3.30
C LEU A 79 -4.98 11.90 3.47
N GLU A 80 -5.64 10.83 3.90
CA GLU A 80 -7.05 10.79 4.30
C GLU A 80 -7.22 10.55 5.80
N GLY A 81 -6.10 10.44 6.53
CA GLY A 81 -6.04 10.17 7.94
C GLY A 81 -6.27 11.38 8.83
N LEU A 82 -6.02 11.21 10.12
CA LEU A 82 -6.24 12.25 11.13
C LEU A 82 -5.27 13.43 10.98
N TRP A 83 -4.04 13.17 10.52
CA TRP A 83 -3.01 14.19 10.32
C TRP A 83 -3.36 15.24 9.26
N THR A 84 -4.33 14.94 8.40
CA THR A 84 -4.82 15.86 7.36
C THR A 84 -6.22 16.40 7.66
N ARG A 85 -6.81 16.03 8.81
CA ARG A 85 -8.11 16.52 9.28
C ARG A 85 -7.97 17.47 10.47
N TYR A 86 -6.99 17.24 11.31
CA TYR A 86 -6.72 18.00 12.54
C TYR A 86 -5.30 18.55 12.54
N GLU A 87 -5.12 19.74 13.10
CA GLU A 87 -3.79 20.35 13.26
C GLU A 87 -2.91 19.53 14.20
N ASP A 88 -3.49 19.04 15.28
CA ASP A 88 -2.83 18.10 16.20
C ASP A 88 -3.81 16.99 16.59
N PRO A 89 -3.69 15.79 15.99
CA PRO A 89 -4.54 14.65 16.31
C PRO A 89 -4.04 13.82 17.50
N THR A 90 -2.93 14.18 18.16
CA THR A 90 -2.30 13.36 19.19
C THR A 90 -3.26 12.99 20.32
N SER A 91 -4.03 13.96 20.82
CA SER A 91 -5.02 13.71 21.88
C SER A 91 -6.15 12.80 21.45
N LEU A 92 -6.52 12.83 20.15
CA LEU A 92 -7.56 11.94 19.59
C LEU A 92 -7.03 10.50 19.43
N LEU A 93 -5.77 10.35 19.05
CA LEU A 93 -5.11 9.05 18.98
C LEU A 93 -4.99 8.41 20.37
N ASP A 94 -4.61 9.19 21.38
CA ASP A 94 -4.54 8.75 22.77
C ASP A 94 -5.93 8.38 23.30
N GLU A 95 -6.96 9.16 22.98
CA GLU A 95 -8.35 8.85 23.30
C GLU A 95 -8.76 7.49 22.72
N ILE A 96 -8.54 7.29 21.39
CA ILE A 96 -8.92 6.04 20.71
C ILE A 96 -8.18 4.84 21.32
N ALA A 97 -6.89 4.97 21.62
CA ALA A 97 -6.09 3.91 22.23
C ALA A 97 -6.58 3.50 23.61
N GLY A 98 -7.22 4.41 24.34
CA GLY A 98 -7.79 4.16 25.67
C GLY A 98 -9.23 3.65 25.69
N LEU A 99 -9.92 3.63 24.54
CA LEU A 99 -11.34 3.24 24.50
C LEU A 99 -11.53 1.73 24.55
N PRO A 100 -12.62 1.26 25.19
CA PRO A 100 -13.08 -0.11 25.01
C PRO A 100 -13.41 -0.40 23.54
N ALA A 101 -13.11 -1.62 23.07
CA ALA A 101 -13.32 -2.00 21.67
C ALA A 101 -14.76 -1.76 21.16
N GLU A 102 -15.75 -1.91 22.04
CA GLU A 102 -17.18 -1.73 21.76
C GLU A 102 -17.52 -0.26 21.42
N GLU A 103 -16.79 0.70 22.01
CA GLU A 103 -17.00 2.13 21.83
C GLU A 103 -16.11 2.72 20.73
N ALA A 104 -14.97 2.09 20.50
CA ALA A 104 -13.93 2.60 19.60
C ALA A 104 -14.44 2.84 18.17
N THR A 105 -15.19 1.91 17.60
CA THR A 105 -15.72 2.02 16.22
C THR A 105 -16.61 3.25 16.05
N THR A 106 -17.55 3.46 16.97
CA THR A 106 -18.46 4.63 16.89
C THR A 106 -17.69 5.93 17.04
N ARG A 107 -16.72 5.96 17.96
CA ARG A 107 -15.92 7.14 18.20
C ARG A 107 -14.98 7.47 17.02
N ILE A 108 -14.34 6.47 16.44
CA ILE A 108 -13.53 6.61 15.22
C ILE A 108 -14.37 7.19 14.08
N GLN A 109 -15.58 6.66 13.84
CA GLN A 109 -16.46 7.21 12.80
C GLN A 109 -16.80 8.69 13.02
N GLN A 110 -17.00 9.13 14.27
CA GLN A 110 -17.23 10.55 14.58
C GLN A 110 -16.00 11.40 14.28
N ILE A 111 -14.82 10.93 14.68
CA ILE A 111 -13.55 11.64 14.47
C ILE A 111 -13.25 11.76 12.97
N TYR A 112 -13.43 10.68 12.20
CA TYR A 112 -13.20 10.69 10.75
C TYR A 112 -14.32 11.37 9.94
N ALA A 113 -15.40 11.83 10.57
CA ALA A 113 -16.42 12.67 9.93
C ALA A 113 -15.90 14.10 9.61
N GLU A 114 -14.85 14.57 10.31
CA GLU A 114 -14.17 15.82 9.95
C GLU A 114 -13.61 15.73 8.53
N PRO A 115 -13.81 16.71 7.66
CA PRO A 115 -13.30 16.67 6.29
C PRO A 115 -11.76 16.75 6.23
N VAL A 116 -11.18 16.13 5.21
CA VAL A 116 -9.76 16.30 4.87
C VAL A 116 -9.53 17.75 4.43
N LYS A 117 -8.49 18.38 4.96
CA LYS A 117 -8.10 19.77 4.72
C LYS A 117 -6.89 19.82 3.77
N PRO A 118 -7.03 20.36 2.55
CA PRO A 118 -5.93 20.43 1.59
C PRO A 118 -4.69 21.16 2.14
N GLU A 119 -4.90 22.19 2.96
CA GLU A 119 -3.83 22.94 3.61
C GLU A 119 -3.00 22.07 4.57
N LEU A 120 -3.65 21.13 5.28
CA LEU A 120 -2.93 20.19 6.14
C LEU A 120 -2.17 19.12 5.32
N ILE A 121 -2.70 18.69 4.17
CA ILE A 121 -1.95 17.83 3.24
C ILE A 121 -0.63 18.52 2.90
N THR A 122 -0.69 19.76 2.41
CA THR A 122 0.50 20.53 2.04
C THR A 122 1.45 20.71 3.21
N GLN A 123 0.92 21.07 4.38
CA GLN A 123 1.73 21.29 5.59
C GLN A 123 2.48 20.02 6.01
N ARG A 124 1.81 18.86 6.04
CA ARG A 124 2.44 17.59 6.46
C ARG A 124 3.49 17.10 5.48
N LEU A 125 3.23 17.22 4.18
CA LEU A 125 4.22 16.85 3.16
C LEU A 125 5.45 17.77 3.22
N HIS A 126 5.26 19.09 3.43
CA HIS A 126 6.37 20.02 3.64
C HIS A 126 7.14 19.75 4.95
N GLU A 127 6.47 19.34 6.03
CA GLU A 127 7.13 18.95 7.27
C GLU A 127 8.12 17.80 7.03
N ILE A 128 7.69 16.76 6.31
CA ILE A 128 8.54 15.61 5.96
C ILE A 128 9.66 16.06 5.02
N ARG A 129 9.38 16.84 3.99
CA ARG A 129 10.36 17.34 3.02
C ARG A 129 11.44 18.18 3.68
N ASN A 130 11.07 19.09 4.59
CA ASN A 130 12.00 19.97 5.30
C ASN A 130 12.97 19.21 6.22
N ALA A 131 12.65 17.98 6.58
CA ALA A 131 13.55 17.09 7.30
C ALA A 131 14.59 16.40 6.39
N GLY A 132 14.51 16.61 5.06
CA GLY A 132 15.48 16.09 4.09
C GLY A 132 15.33 14.61 3.78
N VAL A 133 14.13 14.05 3.92
CA VAL A 133 13.82 12.65 3.62
C VAL A 133 12.81 12.55 2.47
N THR A 134 12.74 11.39 1.83
CA THR A 134 11.78 11.12 0.74
C THR A 134 10.34 11.24 1.23
N VAL A 135 9.54 11.99 0.49
CA VAL A 135 8.14 12.30 0.83
C VAL A 135 7.20 11.36 0.09
N ALA A 136 6.46 10.54 0.82
CA ALA A 136 5.46 9.66 0.25
C ALA A 136 4.09 9.87 0.90
N GLY A 137 3.05 9.93 0.09
CA GLY A 137 1.68 10.11 0.55
C GLY A 137 0.70 9.17 -0.15
N ALA A 138 -0.30 8.70 0.59
CA ALA A 138 -1.28 7.75 0.09
C ALA A 138 -2.69 8.34 0.05
N LEU A 139 -3.41 8.06 -1.04
CA LEU A 139 -4.84 8.33 -1.20
C LEU A 139 -5.57 7.09 -1.71
N SER A 140 -6.86 7.01 -1.40
CA SER A 140 -7.75 6.06 -2.08
C SER A 140 -7.98 6.47 -3.54
N PRO A 141 -8.37 5.54 -4.43
CA PRO A 141 -8.71 5.89 -5.81
C PRO A 141 -9.80 6.95 -5.90
N GLN A 142 -10.75 6.94 -4.98
CA GLN A 142 -11.88 7.87 -4.93
C GLN A 142 -11.44 9.30 -4.58
N ARG A 143 -10.46 9.45 -3.70
CA ARG A 143 -9.95 10.75 -3.26
C ARG A 143 -8.82 11.28 -4.13
N THR A 144 -8.17 10.40 -4.88
CA THR A 144 -7.08 10.79 -5.78
C THR A 144 -7.52 11.89 -6.74
N GLN A 145 -8.68 11.78 -7.39
CA GLN A 145 -9.18 12.80 -8.32
C GLN A 145 -9.39 14.17 -7.64
N GLN A 146 -9.75 14.16 -6.35
CA GLN A 146 -10.01 15.39 -5.60
C GLN A 146 -8.73 16.10 -5.14
N PHE A 147 -7.72 15.34 -4.71
CA PHE A 147 -6.58 15.89 -3.98
C PHE A 147 -5.23 15.75 -4.70
N TYR A 148 -5.15 15.09 -5.87
CA TYR A 148 -3.87 14.82 -6.51
C TYR A 148 -3.07 16.10 -6.81
N SER A 149 -3.72 17.17 -7.26
CA SER A 149 -3.05 18.44 -7.54
C SER A 149 -2.41 19.02 -6.28
N THR A 150 -3.15 19.06 -5.17
CA THR A 150 -2.61 19.51 -3.88
C THR A 150 -1.39 18.70 -3.45
N VAL A 151 -1.41 17.38 -3.64
CA VAL A 151 -0.32 16.47 -3.26
C VAL A 151 0.90 16.68 -4.15
N VAL A 152 0.70 16.82 -5.47
CA VAL A 152 1.79 17.07 -6.43
C VAL A 152 2.39 18.45 -6.21
N ASP A 153 1.56 19.50 -6.05
CA ASP A 153 2.01 20.87 -5.79
C ASP A 153 2.78 20.99 -4.46
N ALA A 154 2.45 20.17 -3.47
CA ALA A 154 3.20 20.05 -2.22
C ALA A 154 4.54 19.33 -2.39
N GLY A 155 4.82 18.79 -3.57
CA GLY A 155 6.10 18.19 -3.91
C GLY A 155 6.28 16.78 -3.36
N VAL A 156 5.25 15.91 -3.44
CA VAL A 156 5.41 14.49 -3.12
C VAL A 156 6.45 13.85 -4.05
N ASP A 157 7.28 12.96 -3.53
CA ASP A 157 8.29 12.21 -4.29
C ASP A 157 7.75 10.87 -4.78
N LEU A 158 6.89 10.23 -4.00
CA LEU A 158 6.24 8.96 -4.31
C LEU A 158 4.74 9.06 -4.00
N PHE A 159 3.91 8.81 -5.01
CA PHE A 159 2.45 8.83 -4.84
C PHE A 159 1.93 7.40 -4.66
N VAL A 160 1.14 7.15 -3.62
CA VAL A 160 0.58 5.84 -3.36
C VAL A 160 -0.94 5.87 -3.54
N ILE A 161 -1.46 5.01 -4.41
CA ILE A 161 -2.90 4.80 -4.58
C ILE A 161 -3.25 3.46 -3.95
N ARG A 162 -3.94 3.50 -2.82
CA ARG A 162 -4.27 2.29 -2.07
C ARG A 162 -5.77 2.09 -1.87
N GLY A 163 -6.18 0.85 -1.85
CA GLY A 163 -7.52 0.42 -1.51
C GLY A 163 -7.50 -1.07 -1.15
N THR A 164 -8.56 -1.59 -0.55
CA THR A 164 -8.68 -3.02 -0.25
C THR A 164 -8.46 -3.85 -1.51
N VAL A 165 -9.08 -3.45 -2.61
CA VAL A 165 -8.82 -3.96 -3.95
C VAL A 165 -8.71 -2.78 -4.90
N VAL A 166 -7.60 -2.67 -5.60
CA VAL A 166 -7.42 -1.71 -6.69
C VAL A 166 -7.32 -2.47 -8.00
N SER A 167 -8.14 -2.11 -8.96
CA SER A 167 -8.11 -2.68 -10.31
C SER A 167 -7.79 -1.62 -11.35
N ALA A 168 -7.16 -2.03 -12.44
CA ALA A 168 -6.90 -1.15 -13.58
C ALA A 168 -8.19 -0.75 -14.31
N GLU A 169 -9.24 -1.56 -14.16
CA GLU A 169 -10.56 -1.36 -14.77
C GLU A 169 -11.63 -1.36 -13.68
N HIS A 170 -12.03 -0.18 -13.23
CA HIS A 170 -13.12 -0.02 -12.28
C HIS A 170 -14.38 0.43 -13.01
N VAL A 171 -15.51 -0.23 -12.73
CA VAL A 171 -16.82 0.15 -13.27
C VAL A 171 -17.65 0.79 -12.18
N SER A 172 -18.11 2.01 -12.39
CA SER A 172 -18.97 2.73 -11.48
C SER A 172 -20.20 3.28 -12.20
N SER A 173 -21.36 3.23 -11.55
CA SER A 173 -22.60 3.83 -12.07
C SER A 173 -22.80 5.29 -11.61
N GLY A 174 -22.01 5.77 -10.66
CA GLY A 174 -22.24 7.07 -10.02
C GLY A 174 -21.20 8.15 -10.30
N GLN A 175 -19.96 7.78 -10.55
CA GLN A 175 -18.85 8.70 -10.85
C GLN A 175 -17.95 8.08 -11.91
N GLU A 176 -17.32 8.93 -12.72
CA GLU A 176 -16.30 8.47 -13.66
C GLU A 176 -15.12 7.89 -12.84
N PRO A 177 -14.78 6.59 -13.04
CA PRO A 177 -13.70 5.99 -12.31
C PRO A 177 -12.35 6.59 -12.70
N LEU A 178 -11.39 6.60 -11.76
CA LEU A 178 -10.03 7.00 -12.03
C LEU A 178 -9.41 6.12 -13.10
N ASN A 179 -9.07 6.71 -14.24
CA ASN A 179 -8.28 6.03 -15.27
C ASN A 179 -6.81 5.99 -14.83
N LEU A 180 -6.42 4.91 -14.15
CA LEU A 180 -5.07 4.76 -13.59
C LEU A 180 -3.98 4.91 -14.64
N LYS A 181 -4.15 4.36 -15.84
CA LYS A 181 -3.14 4.42 -16.90
C LYS A 181 -2.90 5.86 -17.35
N LYS A 182 -3.98 6.62 -17.60
CA LYS A 182 -3.88 8.02 -17.98
C LYS A 182 -3.30 8.84 -16.83
N PHE A 183 -3.79 8.62 -15.61
CA PHE A 183 -3.34 9.32 -14.42
C PHE A 183 -1.84 9.15 -14.18
N ILE A 184 -1.34 7.90 -14.21
CA ILE A 184 0.09 7.61 -14.02
C ILE A 184 0.95 8.19 -15.16
N TYR A 185 0.44 8.18 -16.39
CA TYR A 185 1.15 8.76 -17.53
C TYR A 185 1.26 10.28 -17.44
N ASP A 186 0.25 10.95 -16.91
CA ASP A 186 0.19 12.40 -16.79
C ASP A 186 0.97 12.95 -15.58
N LEU A 187 1.44 12.06 -14.68
CA LEU A 187 2.22 12.44 -13.50
C LEU A 187 3.73 12.30 -13.73
N ASP A 188 4.48 13.30 -13.27
CA ASP A 188 5.95 13.28 -13.26
C ASP A 188 6.55 12.59 -12.02
N VAL A 189 5.71 11.99 -11.16
CA VAL A 189 6.13 11.28 -9.95
C VAL A 189 5.78 9.78 -10.04
N PRO A 190 6.67 8.87 -9.58
CA PRO A 190 6.40 7.45 -9.57
C PRO A 190 5.20 7.11 -8.68
N VAL A 191 4.36 6.21 -9.19
CA VAL A 191 3.12 5.81 -8.53
C VAL A 191 3.20 4.35 -8.09
N ILE A 192 2.89 4.10 -6.82
CA ILE A 192 2.67 2.77 -6.25
C ILE A 192 1.16 2.54 -6.18
N VAL A 193 0.69 1.40 -6.64
CA VAL A 193 -0.75 1.07 -6.65
C VAL A 193 -1.04 -0.28 -5.99
N GLY A 194 -2.16 -0.42 -5.33
CA GLY A 194 -2.62 -1.72 -4.79
C GLY A 194 -3.72 -1.56 -3.73
N GLY A 195 -4.32 -2.66 -3.17
CA GLY A 195 -3.80 -4.04 -3.17
C GLY A 195 -4.22 -4.92 -4.36
N ALA A 196 -3.27 -5.68 -4.81
CA ALA A 196 -3.46 -6.77 -5.74
C ALA A 196 -3.19 -8.10 -5.04
N SER A 197 -3.90 -9.18 -5.43
CA SER A 197 -3.78 -10.46 -4.76
C SER A 197 -3.60 -11.64 -5.69
N ASN A 198 -3.50 -11.40 -6.98
CA ASN A 198 -3.34 -12.45 -7.97
C ASN A 198 -2.56 -11.93 -9.19
N TYR A 199 -2.09 -12.89 -9.99
CA TYR A 199 -1.32 -12.65 -11.19
C TYR A 199 -1.98 -11.65 -12.16
N THR A 200 -3.26 -11.88 -12.52
CA THR A 200 -3.95 -11.07 -13.53
C THR A 200 -4.12 -9.61 -13.09
N ALA A 201 -4.57 -9.40 -11.86
CA ALA A 201 -4.74 -8.05 -11.32
C ALA A 201 -3.41 -7.30 -11.26
N ALA A 202 -2.34 -7.97 -10.80
CA ALA A 202 -1.02 -7.36 -10.72
C ALA A 202 -0.45 -7.01 -12.10
N LEU A 203 -0.55 -7.92 -13.07
CA LEU A 203 -0.08 -7.67 -14.43
C LEU A 203 -0.79 -6.47 -15.07
N HIS A 204 -2.10 -6.34 -14.88
CA HIS A 204 -2.87 -5.20 -15.36
C HIS A 204 -2.42 -3.89 -14.68
N LEU A 205 -2.16 -3.89 -13.37
CA LEU A 205 -1.64 -2.72 -12.67
C LEU A 205 -0.24 -2.33 -13.18
N MET A 206 0.66 -3.30 -13.40
CA MET A 206 1.98 -3.03 -13.98
C MET A 206 1.89 -2.40 -15.37
N ARG A 207 0.94 -2.86 -16.20
CA ARG A 207 0.67 -2.29 -17.54
C ARG A 207 0.10 -0.87 -17.51
N THR A 208 -0.41 -0.38 -16.38
CA THR A 208 -0.78 1.03 -16.24
C THR A 208 0.42 1.97 -16.16
N GLY A 209 1.61 1.44 -15.93
CA GLY A 209 2.83 2.22 -15.76
C GLY A 209 3.25 2.39 -14.29
N ALA A 210 2.61 1.70 -13.36
CA ALA A 210 2.99 1.74 -11.94
C ALA A 210 4.47 1.41 -11.73
N ALA A 211 5.11 2.12 -10.80
CA ALA A 211 6.48 1.86 -10.37
C ALA A 211 6.54 0.74 -9.31
N GLY A 212 5.47 0.56 -8.56
CA GLY A 212 5.32 -0.48 -7.57
C GLY A 212 3.88 -0.99 -7.45
N VAL A 213 3.73 -2.24 -7.03
CA VAL A 213 2.44 -2.87 -6.75
C VAL A 213 2.41 -3.36 -5.31
N LEU A 214 1.43 -2.88 -4.53
CA LEU A 214 1.12 -3.38 -3.20
C LEU A 214 0.40 -4.72 -3.31
N VAL A 215 0.89 -5.72 -2.59
CA VAL A 215 0.39 -7.10 -2.67
C VAL A 215 -0.39 -7.46 -1.43
N GLY A 216 -1.60 -7.94 -1.63
CA GLY A 216 -2.44 -8.52 -0.60
C GLY A 216 -3.41 -7.56 0.04
N PHE A 217 -4.36 -8.15 0.72
CA PHE A 217 -5.36 -7.50 1.58
C PHE A 217 -5.98 -8.55 2.51
N GLY A 218 -6.45 -8.11 3.66
CA GLY A 218 -7.19 -8.96 4.60
C GLY A 218 -6.40 -10.12 5.22
N GLY A 219 -5.08 -10.23 4.96
CA GLY A 219 -4.25 -11.35 5.39
C GLY A 219 -3.58 -11.17 6.75
N GLY A 220 -3.63 -9.99 7.33
CA GLY A 220 -3.05 -9.71 8.64
C GLY A 220 -3.92 -10.20 9.79
N ALA A 221 -3.29 -10.47 10.94
CA ALA A 221 -3.98 -10.96 12.14
C ALA A 221 -5.02 -9.96 12.71
N VAL A 222 -4.80 -8.67 12.47
CA VAL A 222 -5.68 -7.59 12.92
C VAL A 222 -6.73 -7.18 11.88
N SER A 223 -6.73 -7.79 10.69
CA SER A 223 -7.70 -7.45 9.64
C SER A 223 -9.07 -8.05 9.91
N ALA A 224 -10.08 -7.20 9.96
CA ALA A 224 -11.49 -7.62 10.08
C ALA A 224 -12.12 -7.99 8.73
N THR A 225 -11.51 -7.66 7.60
CA THR A 225 -12.08 -7.84 6.24
C THR A 225 -12.52 -9.28 5.99
N ARG A 226 -11.66 -10.26 6.33
CA ARG A 226 -12.02 -11.69 6.19
C ARG A 226 -13.22 -12.07 7.05
N GLN A 227 -13.24 -11.61 8.29
CA GLN A 227 -14.31 -11.97 9.25
C GLN A 227 -15.63 -11.32 8.86
N THR A 228 -15.58 -10.09 8.35
CA THR A 228 -16.78 -9.30 8.03
C THR A 228 -17.36 -9.63 6.67
N ILE A 229 -16.53 -9.72 5.62
CA ILE A 229 -17.00 -9.89 4.23
C ILE A 229 -16.46 -11.12 3.53
N GLY A 230 -15.65 -11.94 4.20
CA GLY A 230 -15.12 -13.19 3.66
C GLY A 230 -14.03 -13.02 2.59
N VAL A 231 -13.44 -11.82 2.45
CA VAL A 231 -12.44 -11.51 1.44
C VAL A 231 -11.05 -11.47 2.08
N GLN A 232 -10.12 -12.24 1.52
CA GLN A 232 -8.74 -12.31 1.98
C GLN A 232 -7.82 -12.84 0.87
N ALA A 233 -6.56 -12.41 0.88
CA ALA A 233 -5.49 -13.03 0.09
C ALA A 233 -4.57 -13.86 1.01
N PRO A 234 -4.32 -15.16 0.72
CA PRO A 234 -3.26 -15.92 1.37
C PRO A 234 -1.91 -15.39 0.89
N MET A 235 -1.17 -14.70 1.79
CA MET A 235 -0.11 -13.78 1.43
C MET A 235 1.09 -14.45 0.73
N ALA A 236 1.53 -15.62 1.17
CA ALA A 236 2.65 -16.31 0.51
C ALA A 236 2.32 -16.63 -0.96
N THR A 237 1.09 -17.11 -1.21
CA THR A 237 0.61 -17.40 -2.56
C THR A 237 0.43 -16.12 -3.38
N ALA A 238 -0.15 -15.08 -2.81
CA ALA A 238 -0.36 -13.81 -3.51
C ALA A 238 0.98 -13.16 -3.91
N ILE A 239 1.99 -13.18 -3.03
CA ILE A 239 3.33 -12.66 -3.33
C ILE A 239 3.97 -13.45 -4.49
N ALA A 240 3.86 -14.79 -4.46
CA ALA A 240 4.40 -15.63 -5.52
C ALA A 240 3.75 -15.35 -6.89
N ASP A 241 2.42 -15.20 -6.91
CA ASP A 241 1.66 -14.87 -8.13
C ASP A 241 2.04 -13.50 -8.70
N VAL A 242 2.15 -12.49 -7.84
CA VAL A 242 2.51 -11.14 -8.26
C VAL A 242 3.97 -11.05 -8.70
N ALA A 243 4.86 -11.81 -8.06
CA ALA A 243 6.25 -11.95 -8.50
C ALA A 243 6.37 -12.61 -9.87
N GLU A 244 5.51 -13.59 -10.19
CA GLU A 244 5.42 -14.17 -11.53
C GLU A 244 4.93 -13.14 -12.55
N ALA A 245 3.84 -12.44 -12.25
CA ALA A 245 3.34 -11.35 -13.09
C ALA A 245 4.41 -10.30 -13.41
N ARG A 246 5.29 -9.98 -12.44
CA ARG A 246 6.42 -9.07 -12.65
C ARG A 246 7.43 -9.64 -13.63
N ARG A 247 7.75 -10.94 -13.56
CA ARG A 247 8.69 -11.59 -14.51
C ARG A 247 8.16 -11.48 -15.93
N ASP A 248 6.90 -11.84 -16.13
CA ASP A 248 6.27 -11.78 -17.45
C ASP A 248 6.16 -10.32 -17.96
N TYR A 249 5.88 -9.38 -17.06
CA TYR A 249 5.86 -7.96 -17.41
C TYR A 249 7.25 -7.42 -17.79
N MET A 250 8.31 -7.86 -17.13
CA MET A 250 9.68 -7.50 -17.50
C MET A 250 10.01 -7.99 -18.91
N ASP A 251 9.62 -9.21 -19.27
CA ASP A 251 9.83 -9.76 -20.61
C ASP A 251 8.98 -8.99 -21.65
N GLU A 252 7.72 -8.71 -21.34
CA GLU A 252 6.80 -7.96 -22.19
C GLU A 252 7.25 -6.50 -22.43
N SER A 253 7.78 -5.84 -21.40
CA SER A 253 8.13 -4.42 -21.41
C SER A 253 9.56 -4.09 -21.84
N GLY A 254 10.36 -5.10 -22.16
CA GLY A 254 11.77 -4.92 -22.49
C GLY A 254 12.66 -4.60 -21.29
N GLY A 255 12.31 -5.12 -20.10
CA GLY A 255 13.13 -5.06 -18.89
C GLY A 255 12.69 -4.06 -17.83
N ARG A 256 11.49 -3.46 -17.96
CA ARG A 256 10.98 -2.55 -16.92
C ARG A 256 10.72 -3.31 -15.62
N TYR A 257 11.43 -2.94 -14.58
CA TYR A 257 11.27 -3.52 -13.25
C TYR A 257 10.19 -2.77 -12.45
N VAL A 258 9.21 -3.49 -11.94
CA VAL A 258 8.17 -2.97 -11.05
C VAL A 258 8.38 -3.53 -9.66
N GLN A 259 8.40 -2.70 -8.63
CA GLN A 259 8.56 -3.16 -7.26
C GLN A 259 7.33 -3.94 -6.80
N VAL A 260 7.57 -5.08 -6.15
CA VAL A 260 6.53 -5.90 -5.51
C VAL A 260 6.64 -5.67 -4.01
N ILE A 261 5.61 -5.08 -3.42
CA ILE A 261 5.61 -4.63 -2.03
C ILE A 261 4.57 -5.45 -1.27
N ALA A 262 5.04 -6.34 -0.39
CA ALA A 262 4.16 -7.19 0.40
C ALA A 262 3.52 -6.39 1.55
N CYS A 263 2.20 -6.35 1.60
CA CYS A 263 1.45 -5.72 2.68
C CYS A 263 1.24 -6.72 3.81
N LEU A 264 2.06 -6.65 4.85
CA LEU A 264 2.00 -7.59 5.98
C LEU A 264 0.99 -7.15 7.05
N LEU A 265 0.73 -5.86 7.16
CA LEU A 265 -0.20 -5.22 8.10
C LEU A 265 -1.33 -4.50 7.36
N TYR A 266 -1.76 -5.02 6.22
CA TYR A 266 -2.84 -4.37 5.50
C TYR A 266 -4.14 -4.55 6.25
N THR A 267 -4.48 -3.57 7.05
CA THR A 267 -5.82 -3.37 7.60
C THR A 267 -6.43 -2.20 6.85
N SER A 268 -7.20 -2.47 5.83
CA SER A 268 -8.03 -1.46 5.17
C SER A 268 -9.16 -0.96 6.04
N ASP A 269 -9.21 -1.39 7.27
CA ASP A 269 -10.35 -1.26 8.19
C ASP A 269 -10.01 -0.36 9.39
N ALA A 270 -8.93 0.43 9.28
CA ALA A 270 -8.65 1.46 10.25
C ALA A 270 -9.37 2.75 9.92
#